data_244c1da9ae517acf294782ae96153ade
#
_entry.id   244c1da9ae517acf294782ae96153ade
#
_cell.length_a   1.000
_cell.length_b   1.000
_cell.length_c   1.000
_cell.angle_alpha   90.00
_cell.angle_beta   90.00
_cell.angle_gamma   90.00
#
_symmetry.space_group_name_H-M   'P 1'
#
loop_
_entity.id
_entity.type
_entity.pdbx_description
1 polymer ?
#
loop_
_entity_poly.entity_id
_entity_poly.type
_entity_poly.pdbx_seq_one_letter_code
_entity_poly.pdbx_strand_id
1 'polypeptide(L)'
;MATPAQWIEGARLRTLPMALAPVVAGSAAAQALHSFDLVRALLALLVALFLQIGVNYANDYSDGIRGTDDDRVGPLRLTGSGAAAPARVKAAALLCFGLAALAGAVLVVLSRQWWFIPVGLSAVLAAWSYTGGRSPYGYRGLGDVFVFVYFGLVAVLGTTLTQAGTLNLEAFVAALSTGLIATALLMANNIRDLPGDREVGKRTLAVRLGDPLARVVFTAEIAVAFALVLFLVPYNPWMLLVLLLLPLAWAPVATVLRVRDRRQLIPVLRQCGVLNVGWAVLFLLAVLLRQWG
;
A
#
# COMPACT_ATOMS: atom_id res chain seq x y z
N MET A 1 -28.59 -2.06 -10.74
CA MET A 1 -27.21 -2.20 -11.26
C MET A 1 -26.37 -1.07 -10.67
N ALA A 2 -25.18 -1.36 -10.20
CA ALA A 2 -24.27 -0.33 -9.67
C ALA A 2 -23.96 0.72 -10.75
N THR A 3 -23.95 2.00 -10.35
CA THR A 3 -23.58 3.12 -11.21
C THR A 3 -22.05 3.18 -11.41
N PRO A 4 -21.54 3.85 -12.46
CA PRO A 4 -20.09 4.07 -12.62
C PRO A 4 -19.45 4.72 -11.38
N ALA A 5 -20.13 5.67 -10.73
CA ALA A 5 -19.64 6.30 -9.50
C ALA A 5 -19.46 5.29 -8.35
N GLN A 6 -20.38 4.34 -8.19
CA GLN A 6 -20.27 3.28 -7.18
C GLN A 6 -19.12 2.31 -7.48
N TRP A 7 -18.86 1.98 -8.76
CA TRP A 7 -17.67 1.20 -9.15
C TRP A 7 -16.37 1.94 -8.82
N ILE A 8 -16.30 3.25 -9.09
CA ILE A 8 -15.15 4.08 -8.75
C ILE A 8 -14.97 4.13 -7.22
N GLU A 9 -16.04 4.23 -6.45
CA GLU A 9 -15.97 4.19 -4.98
C GLU A 9 -15.48 2.82 -4.50
N GLY A 10 -15.95 1.72 -5.09
CA GLY A 10 -15.48 0.36 -4.81
C GLY A 10 -14.00 0.14 -5.11
N ALA A 11 -13.44 0.83 -6.12
CA ALA A 11 -12.01 0.83 -6.42
C ALA A 11 -11.16 1.51 -5.32
N ARG A 12 -11.80 2.27 -4.40
CA ARG A 12 -11.17 2.93 -3.24
C ARG A 12 -10.00 3.84 -3.61
N LEU A 13 -10.26 4.86 -4.41
CA LEU A 13 -9.23 5.81 -4.86
C LEU A 13 -8.34 6.36 -3.73
N ARG A 14 -8.86 6.41 -2.49
CA ARG A 14 -8.11 6.84 -1.30
C ARG A 14 -6.91 5.95 -0.96
N THR A 15 -6.88 4.71 -1.46
CA THR A 15 -5.77 3.76 -1.24
C THR A 15 -4.77 3.72 -2.39
N LEU A 16 -5.09 4.32 -3.55
CA LEU A 16 -4.18 4.35 -4.72
C LEU A 16 -2.84 5.06 -4.45
N PRO A 17 -2.74 6.07 -3.57
CA PRO A 17 -1.46 6.60 -3.15
C PRO A 17 -0.46 5.54 -2.66
N MET A 18 -0.95 4.44 -2.08
CA MET A 18 -0.10 3.32 -1.64
C MET A 18 0.50 2.52 -2.82
N ALA A 19 -0.12 2.57 -4.00
CA ALA A 19 0.43 1.97 -5.21
C ALA A 19 1.40 2.93 -5.92
N LEU A 20 1.13 4.24 -5.86
CA LEU A 20 1.95 5.26 -6.52
C LEU A 20 3.28 5.51 -5.80
N ALA A 21 3.25 5.70 -4.49
CA ALA A 21 4.42 6.09 -3.70
C ALA A 21 5.62 5.13 -3.86
N PRO A 22 5.46 3.79 -3.75
CA PRO A 22 6.59 2.86 -3.89
C PRO A 22 7.17 2.86 -5.31
N VAL A 23 6.36 3.09 -6.35
CA VAL A 23 6.87 3.17 -7.73
C VAL A 23 7.68 4.46 -7.93
N VAL A 24 7.21 5.59 -7.41
CA VAL A 24 7.98 6.85 -7.45
C VAL A 24 9.30 6.71 -6.68
N ALA A 25 9.27 6.13 -5.48
CA ALA A 25 10.45 5.91 -4.65
C ALA A 25 11.45 4.93 -5.28
N GLY A 26 10.98 3.82 -5.87
CA GLY A 26 11.82 2.86 -6.58
C GLY A 26 12.42 3.45 -7.86
N SER A 27 11.66 4.29 -8.57
CA SER A 27 12.18 5.02 -9.74
C SER A 27 13.21 6.08 -9.33
N ALA A 28 13.03 6.73 -8.18
CA ALA A 28 14.04 7.64 -7.63
C ALA A 28 15.34 6.90 -7.29
N ALA A 29 15.26 5.69 -6.72
CA ALA A 29 16.42 4.87 -6.45
C ALA A 29 17.12 4.41 -7.74
N ALA A 30 16.36 4.09 -8.80
CA ALA A 30 16.92 3.82 -10.14
C ALA A 30 17.56 5.07 -10.75
N GLN A 31 16.97 6.26 -10.55
CA GLN A 31 17.58 7.53 -10.96
C GLN A 31 18.90 7.79 -10.26
N ALA A 32 19.03 7.47 -8.96
CA ALA A 32 20.29 7.56 -8.23
C ALA A 32 21.41 6.68 -8.85
N LEU A 33 21.03 5.62 -9.57
CA LEU A 33 21.90 4.75 -10.38
C LEU A 33 22.03 5.21 -11.85
N HIS A 34 21.52 6.39 -12.21
CA HIS A 34 21.46 6.91 -13.59
C HIS A 34 20.78 5.94 -14.57
N SER A 35 19.79 5.18 -14.09
CA SER A 35 19.12 4.10 -14.82
C SER A 35 17.60 4.26 -14.86
N PHE A 36 17.07 5.49 -14.72
CA PHE A 36 15.65 5.75 -14.80
C PHE A 36 15.13 5.42 -16.22
N ASP A 37 14.06 4.64 -16.29
CA ASP A 37 13.36 4.26 -17.50
C ASP A 37 11.86 4.52 -17.34
N LEU A 38 11.35 5.50 -18.07
CA LEU A 38 9.96 5.93 -17.97
C LEU A 38 8.97 4.81 -18.36
N VAL A 39 9.27 4.02 -19.38
CA VAL A 39 8.38 2.94 -19.85
C VAL A 39 8.26 1.87 -18.78
N ARG A 40 9.39 1.44 -18.19
CA ARG A 40 9.41 0.45 -17.11
C ARG A 40 8.77 0.99 -15.84
N ALA A 41 8.96 2.28 -15.51
CA ALA A 41 8.29 2.94 -14.39
C ALA A 41 6.76 2.97 -14.56
N LEU A 42 6.26 3.30 -15.77
CA LEU A 42 4.83 3.30 -16.07
C LEU A 42 4.22 1.88 -16.04
N LEU A 43 4.94 0.87 -16.53
CA LEU A 43 4.51 -0.52 -16.43
C LEU A 43 4.45 -0.99 -14.98
N ALA A 44 5.45 -0.66 -14.15
CA ALA A 44 5.43 -0.95 -12.72
C ALA A 44 4.25 -0.25 -12.02
N LEU A 45 3.93 0.99 -12.39
CA LEU A 45 2.77 1.72 -11.89
C LEU A 45 1.46 1.04 -12.28
N LEU A 46 1.31 0.60 -13.53
CA LEU A 46 0.13 -0.14 -13.97
C LEU A 46 -0.05 -1.44 -13.19
N VAL A 47 1.03 -2.21 -12.97
CA VAL A 47 1.01 -3.41 -12.13
C VAL A 47 0.50 -3.07 -10.72
N ALA A 48 1.09 -2.05 -10.08
CA ALA A 48 0.74 -1.66 -8.71
C ALA A 48 -0.72 -1.16 -8.62
N LEU A 49 -1.17 -0.34 -9.57
CA LEU A 49 -2.54 0.19 -9.58
C LEU A 49 -3.57 -0.90 -9.82
N PHE A 50 -3.35 -1.79 -10.80
CA PHE A 50 -4.30 -2.87 -11.07
C PHE A 50 -4.34 -3.90 -9.95
N LEU A 51 -3.21 -4.23 -9.30
CA LEU A 51 -3.20 -5.07 -8.09
C LEU A 51 -3.96 -4.39 -6.96
N GLN A 52 -3.77 -3.09 -6.72
CA GLN A 52 -4.46 -2.34 -5.67
C GLN A 52 -5.98 -2.29 -5.89
N ILE A 53 -6.42 -2.01 -7.13
CA ILE A 53 -7.86 -2.00 -7.46
C ILE A 53 -8.42 -3.42 -7.38
N GLY A 54 -7.69 -4.40 -7.91
CA GLY A 54 -8.07 -5.80 -7.88
C GLY A 54 -8.26 -6.34 -6.46
N VAL A 55 -7.33 -6.03 -5.52
CA VAL A 55 -7.47 -6.43 -4.12
C VAL A 55 -8.66 -5.74 -3.43
N ASN A 56 -8.96 -4.48 -3.79
CA ASN A 56 -10.12 -3.78 -3.23
C ASN A 56 -11.44 -4.46 -3.65
N TYR A 57 -11.58 -4.85 -4.92
CA TYR A 57 -12.74 -5.61 -5.39
C TYR A 57 -12.77 -7.05 -4.85
N ALA A 58 -11.62 -7.72 -4.75
CA ALA A 58 -11.54 -9.08 -4.16
C ALA A 58 -11.97 -9.08 -2.69
N ASN A 59 -11.57 -8.04 -1.94
CA ASN A 59 -11.98 -7.84 -0.55
C ASN A 59 -13.48 -7.55 -0.44
N ASP A 60 -14.02 -6.68 -1.32
CA ASP A 60 -15.45 -6.39 -1.37
C ASP A 60 -16.27 -7.67 -1.64
N TYR A 61 -15.87 -8.43 -2.66
CA TYR A 61 -16.50 -9.71 -2.98
C TYR A 61 -16.45 -10.70 -1.80
N SER A 62 -15.27 -10.91 -1.23
CA SER A 62 -15.05 -11.95 -0.23
C SER A 62 -15.69 -11.65 1.11
N ASP A 63 -15.61 -10.39 1.56
CA ASP A 63 -16.23 -9.94 2.81
C ASP A 63 -17.76 -9.87 2.65
N GLY A 64 -18.25 -9.39 1.48
CA GLY A 64 -19.67 -9.29 1.20
C GLY A 64 -20.39 -10.64 1.15
N ILE A 65 -19.79 -11.69 0.56
CA ILE A 65 -20.40 -13.03 0.57
C ILE A 65 -20.35 -13.73 1.93
N ARG A 66 -19.53 -13.23 2.88
CA ARG A 66 -19.44 -13.73 4.26
C ARG A 66 -20.33 -12.97 5.23
N GLY A 67 -20.97 -11.86 4.81
CA GLY A 67 -21.78 -11.01 5.68
C GLY A 67 -20.95 -10.18 6.68
N THR A 68 -19.62 -10.10 6.53
CA THR A 68 -18.75 -9.32 7.44
C THR A 68 -18.84 -7.80 7.20
N ASP A 69 -19.51 -7.37 6.15
CA ASP A 69 -19.68 -5.96 5.76
C ASP A 69 -21.10 -5.42 6.06
N ASP A 70 -22.02 -6.22 6.64
CA ASP A 70 -23.43 -5.86 6.79
C ASP A 70 -23.64 -4.64 7.73
N ASP A 71 -22.86 -4.52 8.82
CA ASP A 71 -22.95 -3.43 9.81
C ASP A 71 -21.71 -2.52 9.83
N ARG A 72 -20.94 -2.49 8.75
CA ARG A 72 -19.67 -1.78 8.72
C ARG A 72 -19.80 -0.28 8.56
N VAL A 73 -19.04 0.48 9.36
CA VAL A 73 -18.83 1.93 9.19
C VAL A 73 -17.70 2.17 8.18
N GLY A 74 -18.02 2.63 6.96
CA GLY A 74 -16.99 2.90 5.95
C GLY A 74 -17.55 3.23 4.56
N PRO A 75 -16.69 3.32 3.53
CA PRO A 75 -17.10 3.53 2.15
C PRO A 75 -18.03 2.41 1.65
N LEU A 76 -18.83 2.73 0.63
CA LEU A 76 -19.75 1.79 -0.01
C LEU A 76 -19.03 0.48 -0.37
N ARG A 77 -19.67 -0.65 -0.08
CA ARG A 77 -19.29 -1.99 -0.53
C ARG A 77 -20.29 -2.46 -1.58
N LEU A 78 -19.80 -2.77 -2.78
CA LEU A 78 -20.64 -3.16 -3.91
C LEU A 78 -21.45 -4.43 -3.62
N THR A 79 -20.79 -5.43 -3.02
CA THR A 79 -21.40 -6.72 -2.66
C THR A 79 -22.24 -6.58 -1.40
N GLY A 80 -21.66 -6.08 -0.29
CA GLY A 80 -22.35 -6.00 1.00
C GLY A 80 -23.58 -5.09 0.98
N SER A 81 -23.60 -4.01 0.20
CA SER A 81 -24.77 -3.14 0.03
C SER A 81 -25.79 -3.67 -0.98
N GLY A 82 -25.51 -4.78 -1.69
CA GLY A 82 -26.37 -5.28 -2.78
C GLY A 82 -26.33 -4.42 -4.06
N ALA A 83 -25.48 -3.40 -4.16
CA ALA A 83 -25.40 -2.53 -5.33
C ALA A 83 -24.97 -3.28 -6.60
N ALA A 84 -24.07 -4.28 -6.47
CA ALA A 84 -23.66 -5.15 -7.56
C ALA A 84 -23.73 -6.62 -7.18
N ALA A 85 -24.07 -7.47 -8.16
CA ALA A 85 -24.03 -8.92 -7.96
C ALA A 85 -22.60 -9.39 -7.65
N PRO A 86 -22.40 -10.28 -6.67
CA PRO A 86 -21.06 -10.77 -6.27
C PRO A 86 -20.21 -11.28 -7.44
N ALA A 87 -20.84 -11.98 -8.40
CA ALA A 87 -20.18 -12.51 -9.59
C ALA A 87 -19.54 -11.39 -10.44
N ARG A 88 -20.17 -10.20 -10.53
CA ARG A 88 -19.64 -9.06 -11.28
C ARG A 88 -18.45 -8.42 -10.55
N VAL A 89 -18.52 -8.30 -9.23
CA VAL A 89 -17.41 -7.76 -8.41
C VAL A 89 -16.21 -8.70 -8.47
N LYS A 90 -16.44 -10.02 -8.40
CA LYS A 90 -15.40 -11.03 -8.61
C LYS A 90 -14.77 -10.92 -10.00
N ALA A 91 -15.57 -10.78 -11.05
CA ALA A 91 -15.07 -10.63 -12.42
C ALA A 91 -14.21 -9.37 -12.58
N ALA A 92 -14.62 -8.24 -11.98
CA ALA A 92 -13.82 -7.00 -11.97
C ALA A 92 -12.47 -7.19 -11.25
N ALA A 93 -12.44 -7.89 -10.12
CA ALA A 93 -11.18 -8.23 -9.43
C ALA A 93 -10.25 -9.06 -10.32
N LEU A 94 -10.78 -10.13 -10.94
CA LEU A 94 -10.01 -10.99 -11.83
C LEU A 94 -9.52 -10.27 -13.09
N LEU A 95 -10.32 -9.36 -13.66
CA LEU A 95 -9.91 -8.52 -14.78
C LEU A 95 -8.72 -7.62 -14.38
N CYS A 96 -8.79 -6.97 -13.21
CA CYS A 96 -7.68 -6.17 -12.71
C CYS A 96 -6.41 -7.01 -12.50
N PHE A 97 -6.52 -8.20 -11.92
CA PHE A 97 -5.37 -9.11 -11.77
C PHE A 97 -4.81 -9.57 -13.13
N GLY A 98 -5.66 -9.82 -14.12
CA GLY A 98 -5.24 -10.13 -15.49
C GLY A 98 -4.49 -8.97 -16.16
N LEU A 99 -4.98 -7.73 -16.00
CA LEU A 99 -4.30 -6.54 -16.51
C LEU A 99 -2.97 -6.28 -15.79
N ALA A 100 -2.91 -6.50 -14.47
CA ALA A 100 -1.65 -6.46 -13.72
C ALA A 100 -0.64 -7.50 -14.21
N ALA A 101 -1.10 -8.74 -14.45
CA ALA A 101 -0.26 -9.82 -14.96
C ALA A 101 0.25 -9.51 -16.39
N LEU A 102 -0.59 -8.94 -17.25
CA LEU A 102 -0.19 -8.52 -18.59
C LEU A 102 0.89 -7.42 -18.54
N ALA A 103 0.67 -6.35 -17.77
CA ALA A 103 1.64 -5.28 -17.60
C ALA A 103 2.95 -5.81 -16.98
N GLY A 104 2.85 -6.71 -16.00
CA GLY A 104 3.99 -7.38 -15.37
C GLY A 104 4.76 -8.26 -16.33
N ALA A 105 4.08 -9.03 -17.21
CA ALA A 105 4.73 -9.85 -18.21
C ALA A 105 5.53 -8.97 -19.20
N VAL A 106 4.96 -7.86 -19.68
CA VAL A 106 5.67 -6.90 -20.53
C VAL A 106 6.89 -6.33 -19.81
N LEU A 107 6.74 -5.95 -18.52
CA LEU A 107 7.83 -5.43 -17.71
C LEU A 107 8.96 -6.46 -17.55
N VAL A 108 8.63 -7.73 -17.30
CA VAL A 108 9.60 -8.84 -17.19
C VAL A 108 10.37 -9.04 -18.50
N VAL A 109 9.67 -9.03 -19.63
CA VAL A 109 10.31 -9.15 -20.96
C VAL A 109 11.28 -8.00 -21.22
N LEU A 110 10.86 -6.75 -20.97
CA LEU A 110 11.69 -5.55 -21.19
C LEU A 110 12.90 -5.48 -20.25
N SER A 111 12.71 -5.89 -19.00
CA SER A 111 13.78 -5.88 -17.97
C SER A 111 14.67 -7.13 -18.00
N ARG A 112 14.23 -8.21 -18.69
CA ARG A 112 14.84 -9.55 -18.69
C ARG A 112 14.99 -10.17 -17.29
N GLN A 113 14.18 -9.72 -16.32
CA GLN A 113 14.20 -10.18 -14.92
C GLN A 113 13.17 -11.31 -14.71
N TRP A 114 13.42 -12.47 -15.32
CA TRP A 114 12.47 -13.60 -15.37
C TRP A 114 12.04 -14.14 -14.01
N TRP A 115 12.88 -13.98 -13.00
CA TRP A 115 12.57 -14.38 -11.62
C TRP A 115 11.42 -13.56 -10.99
N PHE A 116 10.98 -12.44 -11.60
CA PHE A 116 9.79 -11.72 -11.18
C PHE A 116 8.48 -12.45 -11.55
N ILE A 117 8.50 -13.48 -12.41
CA ILE A 117 7.29 -14.27 -12.70
C ILE A 117 6.73 -14.91 -11.42
N PRO A 118 7.51 -15.72 -10.65
CA PRO A 118 7.00 -16.27 -9.38
C PRO A 118 6.65 -15.19 -8.36
N VAL A 119 7.33 -14.05 -8.33
CA VAL A 119 6.98 -12.92 -7.45
C VAL A 119 5.63 -12.34 -7.84
N GLY A 120 5.37 -12.10 -9.12
CA GLY A 120 4.07 -11.61 -9.61
C GLY A 120 2.93 -12.58 -9.32
N LEU A 121 3.15 -13.88 -9.53
CA LEU A 121 2.17 -14.91 -9.15
C LEU A 121 1.89 -14.90 -7.65
N SER A 122 2.92 -14.80 -6.82
CA SER A 122 2.76 -14.71 -5.37
C SER A 122 2.00 -13.46 -4.94
N ALA A 123 2.20 -12.32 -5.63
CA ALA A 123 1.48 -11.07 -5.36
C ALA A 123 -0.03 -11.20 -5.68
N VAL A 124 -0.40 -11.82 -6.80
CA VAL A 124 -1.81 -12.09 -7.14
C VAL A 124 -2.45 -13.06 -6.14
N LEU A 125 -1.74 -14.14 -5.78
CA LEU A 125 -2.21 -15.10 -4.77
C LEU A 125 -2.37 -14.42 -3.40
N ALA A 126 -1.44 -13.57 -2.99
CA ALA A 126 -1.54 -12.80 -1.76
C ALA A 126 -2.73 -11.83 -1.81
N ALA A 127 -2.91 -11.10 -2.92
CA ALA A 127 -4.03 -10.17 -3.10
C ALA A 127 -5.39 -10.88 -2.98
N TRP A 128 -5.54 -12.05 -3.57
CA TRP A 128 -6.75 -12.86 -3.45
C TRP A 128 -6.93 -13.41 -2.03
N SER A 129 -5.88 -13.97 -1.43
CA SER A 129 -5.93 -14.68 -0.15
C SER A 129 -5.99 -13.76 1.07
N TYR A 130 -5.93 -12.44 0.87
CA TYR A 130 -6.03 -11.46 1.96
C TYR A 130 -7.35 -11.62 2.72
N THR A 131 -8.47 -11.63 2.01
CA THR A 131 -9.82 -11.90 2.55
C THR A 131 -10.50 -13.11 1.90
N GLY A 132 -9.97 -13.61 0.79
CA GLY A 132 -10.52 -14.74 0.03
C GLY A 132 -10.09 -16.12 0.56
N GLY A 133 -10.73 -17.17 0.02
CA GLY A 133 -10.42 -18.58 0.37
C GLY A 133 -10.99 -19.01 1.72
N ARG A 134 -10.63 -20.24 2.15
CA ARG A 134 -11.12 -20.84 3.39
C ARG A 134 -10.45 -20.28 4.65
N SER A 135 -9.24 -19.74 4.53
CA SER A 135 -8.42 -19.29 5.65
C SER A 135 -7.62 -18.04 5.28
N PRO A 136 -8.30 -16.86 5.14
CA PRO A 136 -7.65 -15.63 4.71
C PRO A 136 -6.61 -15.17 5.74
N TYR A 137 -5.43 -14.80 5.24
CA TYR A 137 -4.33 -14.39 6.13
C TYR A 137 -4.58 -13.02 6.79
N GLY A 138 -5.38 -12.14 6.18
CA GLY A 138 -5.81 -10.87 6.79
C GLY A 138 -6.61 -11.09 8.08
N TYR A 139 -7.35 -12.20 8.17
CA TYR A 139 -8.08 -12.60 9.38
C TYR A 139 -7.18 -13.21 10.47
N ARG A 140 -5.93 -13.50 10.15
CA ARG A 140 -4.93 -14.11 11.05
C ARG A 140 -3.89 -13.14 11.57
N GLY A 141 -4.05 -11.84 11.32
CA GLY A 141 -3.12 -10.80 11.78
C GLY A 141 -1.83 -10.72 10.97
N LEU A 142 -1.78 -11.33 9.78
CA LEU A 142 -0.63 -11.27 8.88
C LEU A 142 -0.74 -10.15 7.85
N GLY A 143 -1.84 -9.37 7.85
CA GLY A 143 -2.07 -8.30 6.89
C GLY A 143 -0.94 -7.29 6.82
N ASP A 144 -0.46 -6.85 7.99
CA ASP A 144 0.62 -5.85 8.10
C ASP A 144 1.93 -6.36 7.49
N VAL A 145 2.28 -7.64 7.73
CA VAL A 145 3.47 -8.27 7.14
C VAL A 145 3.37 -8.30 5.62
N PHE A 146 2.23 -8.72 5.08
CA PHE A 146 2.04 -8.80 3.63
C PHE A 146 2.00 -7.41 2.98
N VAL A 147 1.39 -6.42 3.63
CA VAL A 147 1.43 -5.03 3.16
C VAL A 147 2.87 -4.51 3.14
N PHE A 148 3.64 -4.71 4.21
CA PHE A 148 5.04 -4.32 4.25
C PHE A 148 5.86 -4.97 3.12
N VAL A 149 5.69 -6.27 2.91
CA VAL A 149 6.41 -7.02 1.87
C VAL A 149 6.02 -6.55 0.47
N TYR A 150 4.73 -6.49 0.15
CA TYR A 150 4.31 -6.22 -1.23
C TYR A 150 4.30 -4.74 -1.59
N PHE A 151 3.89 -3.84 -0.68
CA PHE A 151 3.86 -2.40 -0.94
C PHE A 151 5.17 -1.68 -0.60
N GLY A 152 6.00 -2.27 0.26
CA GLY A 152 7.35 -1.79 0.54
C GLY A 152 8.37 -2.51 -0.32
N LEU A 153 8.76 -3.72 0.10
CA LEU A 153 9.91 -4.42 -0.48
C LEU A 153 9.72 -4.76 -1.95
N VAL A 154 8.65 -5.48 -2.31
CA VAL A 154 8.43 -5.95 -3.69
C VAL A 154 8.19 -4.77 -4.63
N ALA A 155 7.35 -3.81 -4.25
CA ALA A 155 7.01 -2.71 -5.14
C ALA A 155 8.20 -1.76 -5.37
N VAL A 156 8.95 -1.37 -4.32
CA VAL A 156 10.08 -0.45 -4.46
C VAL A 156 11.29 -1.15 -5.09
N LEU A 157 11.74 -2.27 -4.48
CA LEU A 157 12.92 -2.98 -4.97
C LEU A 157 12.69 -3.55 -6.37
N GLY A 158 11.46 -4.03 -6.64
CA GLY A 158 11.06 -4.51 -7.96
C GLY A 158 11.08 -3.39 -8.99
N THR A 159 10.57 -2.21 -8.67
CA THR A 159 10.63 -1.04 -9.56
C THR A 159 12.07 -0.61 -9.83
N THR A 160 12.95 -0.62 -8.82
CA THR A 160 14.36 -0.31 -9.00
C THR A 160 15.06 -1.36 -9.86
N LEU A 161 14.92 -2.66 -9.53
CA LEU A 161 15.56 -3.76 -10.25
C LEU A 161 15.13 -3.87 -11.71
N THR A 162 13.85 -3.65 -12.01
CA THR A 162 13.37 -3.71 -13.39
C THR A 162 13.91 -2.56 -14.24
N GLN A 163 14.32 -1.44 -13.66
CA GLN A 163 14.92 -0.30 -14.35
C GLN A 163 16.44 -0.40 -14.40
N ALA A 164 17.10 -0.62 -13.24
CA ALA A 164 18.55 -0.52 -13.09
C ALA A 164 19.28 -1.88 -13.15
N GLY A 165 18.58 -3.00 -13.00
CA GLY A 165 19.21 -4.33 -12.93
C GLY A 165 19.99 -4.62 -11.64
N THR A 166 20.10 -3.63 -10.74
CA THR A 166 20.79 -3.70 -9.44
C THR A 166 20.07 -2.88 -8.39
N LEU A 167 20.50 -3.00 -7.13
CA LEU A 167 19.96 -2.26 -5.99
C LEU A 167 21.04 -1.41 -5.34
N ASN A 168 20.63 -0.31 -4.72
CA ASN A 168 21.44 0.60 -3.92
C ASN A 168 20.84 0.79 -2.53
N LEU A 169 21.53 1.49 -1.64
CA LEU A 169 21.06 1.77 -0.28
C LEU A 169 19.77 2.60 -0.31
N GLU A 170 19.64 3.51 -1.26
CA GLU A 170 18.46 4.33 -1.50
C GLU A 170 17.21 3.47 -1.72
N ALA A 171 17.32 2.38 -2.51
CA ALA A 171 16.20 1.47 -2.76
C ALA A 171 15.74 0.76 -1.47
N PHE A 172 16.67 0.31 -0.62
CA PHE A 172 16.33 -0.34 0.64
C PHE A 172 15.69 0.62 1.63
N VAL A 173 16.26 1.81 1.82
CA VAL A 173 15.66 2.83 2.69
C VAL A 173 14.27 3.22 2.21
N ALA A 174 14.11 3.44 0.91
CA ALA A 174 12.82 3.76 0.32
C ALA A 174 11.79 2.64 0.49
N ALA A 175 12.20 1.38 0.30
CA ALA A 175 11.33 0.21 0.47
C ALA A 175 10.85 0.05 1.92
N LEU A 176 11.75 0.20 2.88
CA LEU A 176 11.41 0.13 4.31
C LEU A 176 10.50 1.28 4.71
N SER A 177 10.84 2.51 4.32
CA SER A 177 10.08 3.71 4.72
C SER A 177 8.67 3.72 4.13
N THR A 178 8.52 3.53 2.81
CA THR A 178 7.20 3.51 2.16
C THR A 178 6.37 2.32 2.60
N GLY A 179 7.00 1.17 2.86
CA GLY A 179 6.37 -0.01 3.41
C GLY A 179 5.80 0.23 4.82
N LEU A 180 6.57 0.87 5.71
CA LEU A 180 6.13 1.24 7.05
C LEU A 180 4.97 2.24 7.03
N ILE A 181 4.98 3.24 6.14
CA ILE A 181 3.84 4.16 6.01
C ILE A 181 2.59 3.43 5.46
N ALA A 182 2.78 2.43 4.58
CA ALA A 182 1.66 1.62 4.09
C ALA A 182 1.09 0.72 5.19
N THR A 183 1.92 0.11 6.06
CA THR A 183 1.45 -0.64 7.23
C THR A 183 0.75 0.25 8.24
N ALA A 184 1.25 1.46 8.48
CA ALA A 184 0.58 2.45 9.33
C ALA A 184 -0.83 2.78 8.82
N LEU A 185 -1.02 2.95 7.51
CA LEU A 185 -2.36 3.12 6.94
C LEU A 185 -3.26 1.91 7.25
N LEU A 186 -2.76 0.68 7.06
CA LEU A 186 -3.51 -0.53 7.38
C LEU A 186 -3.80 -0.62 8.88
N MET A 187 -2.82 -0.30 9.73
CA MET A 187 -3.00 -0.26 11.19
C MET A 187 -4.09 0.72 11.61
N ALA A 188 -4.12 1.94 11.04
CA ALA A 188 -5.19 2.91 11.32
C ALA A 188 -6.58 2.37 10.90
N ASN A 189 -6.66 1.69 9.75
CA ASN A 189 -7.87 1.02 9.29
C ASN A 189 -8.31 -0.07 10.28
N ASN A 190 -7.37 -0.92 10.72
CA ASN A 190 -7.64 -2.02 11.65
C ASN A 190 -7.98 -1.51 13.06
N ILE A 191 -7.38 -0.39 13.53
CA ILE A 191 -7.78 0.27 14.79
C ILE A 191 -9.21 0.77 14.68
N ARG A 192 -9.61 1.38 13.55
CA ARG A 192 -10.99 1.84 13.34
C ARG A 192 -11.98 0.69 13.44
N ASP A 193 -11.68 -0.42 12.79
CA ASP A 193 -12.59 -1.57 12.65
C ASP A 193 -12.47 -2.58 13.82
N LEU A 194 -11.57 -2.36 14.79
CA LEU A 194 -11.20 -3.31 15.85
C LEU A 194 -12.39 -3.92 16.62
N PRO A 195 -13.43 -3.16 17.06
CA PRO A 195 -14.57 -3.77 17.75
C PRO A 195 -15.32 -4.76 16.86
N GLY A 196 -15.72 -4.34 15.64
CA GLY A 196 -16.44 -5.19 14.69
C GLY A 196 -15.61 -6.39 14.23
N ASP A 197 -14.31 -6.19 13.93
CA ASP A 197 -13.41 -7.28 13.57
C ASP A 197 -13.36 -8.36 14.68
N ARG A 198 -13.36 -7.94 15.95
CA ARG A 198 -13.38 -8.86 17.11
C ARG A 198 -14.69 -9.65 17.18
N GLU A 199 -15.83 -9.01 16.96
CA GLU A 199 -17.15 -9.62 17.01
C GLU A 199 -17.34 -10.70 15.94
N VAL A 200 -16.84 -10.45 14.72
CA VAL A 200 -16.90 -11.43 13.61
C VAL A 200 -15.74 -12.43 13.60
N GLY A 201 -14.92 -12.47 14.67
CA GLY A 201 -13.80 -13.41 14.80
C GLY A 201 -12.58 -13.11 13.93
N LYS A 202 -12.48 -11.93 13.32
CA LYS A 202 -11.34 -11.47 12.53
C LYS A 202 -10.23 -10.98 13.46
N ARG A 203 -9.11 -11.70 13.50
CA ARG A 203 -7.97 -11.46 14.41
C ARG A 203 -6.87 -10.68 13.69
N THR A 204 -7.15 -9.45 13.25
CA THR A 204 -6.14 -8.53 12.70
C THR A 204 -5.03 -8.26 13.71
N LEU A 205 -3.90 -7.68 13.27
CA LEU A 205 -2.81 -7.33 14.18
C LEU A 205 -3.30 -6.37 15.28
N ALA A 206 -4.12 -5.38 14.94
CA ALA A 206 -4.73 -4.46 15.92
C ALA A 206 -5.60 -5.19 16.95
N VAL A 207 -6.38 -6.20 16.55
CA VAL A 207 -7.18 -7.02 17.48
C VAL A 207 -6.29 -7.84 18.41
N ARG A 208 -5.16 -8.37 17.91
CA ARG A 208 -4.19 -9.15 18.70
C ARG A 208 -3.44 -8.30 19.73
N LEU A 209 -2.99 -7.13 19.32
CA LEU A 209 -2.25 -6.17 20.16
C LEU A 209 -3.16 -5.47 21.18
N GLY A 210 -4.44 -5.30 20.84
CA GLY A 210 -5.34 -4.42 21.54
C GLY A 210 -5.13 -2.95 21.19
N ASP A 211 -6.14 -2.11 21.52
CA ASP A 211 -6.19 -0.72 21.07
C ASP A 211 -4.97 0.12 21.49
N PRO A 212 -4.49 0.08 22.76
CA PRO A 212 -3.37 0.93 23.17
C PRO A 212 -2.08 0.61 22.41
N LEU A 213 -1.72 -0.68 22.31
CA LEU A 213 -0.47 -1.08 21.66
C LEU A 213 -0.53 -0.90 20.16
N ALA A 214 -1.69 -1.11 19.52
CA ALA A 214 -1.87 -0.86 18.09
C ALA A 214 -1.60 0.62 17.73
N ARG A 215 -2.01 1.57 18.58
CA ARG A 215 -1.72 3.01 18.42
C ARG A 215 -0.23 3.33 18.56
N VAL A 216 0.45 2.66 19.49
CA VAL A 216 1.91 2.79 19.64
C VAL A 216 2.63 2.26 18.40
N VAL A 217 2.22 1.08 17.90
CA VAL A 217 2.81 0.49 16.67
C VAL A 217 2.61 1.40 15.47
N PHE A 218 1.40 1.93 15.25
CA PHE A 218 1.14 2.94 14.21
C PHE A 218 2.11 4.12 14.28
N THR A 219 2.32 4.65 15.49
CA THR A 219 3.21 5.80 15.71
C THR A 219 4.67 5.43 15.44
N ALA A 220 5.10 4.25 15.88
CA ALA A 220 6.44 3.75 15.66
C ALA A 220 6.73 3.51 14.16
N GLU A 221 5.77 2.97 13.42
CA GLU A 221 5.88 2.78 11.96
C GLU A 221 6.17 4.11 11.25
N ILE A 222 5.41 5.17 11.56
CA ILE A 222 5.65 6.51 11.00
C ILE A 222 7.01 7.06 11.46
N ALA A 223 7.35 6.99 12.74
CA ALA A 223 8.60 7.52 13.27
C ALA A 223 9.82 6.83 12.65
N VAL A 224 9.80 5.49 12.54
CA VAL A 224 10.90 4.71 11.94
C VAL A 224 11.02 5.01 10.45
N ALA A 225 9.91 5.16 9.72
CA ALA A 225 9.94 5.51 8.29
C ALA A 225 10.69 6.82 8.03
N PHE A 226 10.56 7.82 8.90
CA PHE A 226 11.31 9.08 8.80
C PHE A 226 12.74 8.94 9.33
N ALA A 227 12.97 8.17 10.38
CA ALA A 227 14.31 7.96 10.93
C ALA A 227 15.24 7.24 9.95
N LEU A 228 14.72 6.31 9.14
CA LEU A 228 15.50 5.57 8.15
C LEU A 228 16.18 6.47 7.10
N VAL A 229 15.57 7.59 6.76
CA VAL A 229 16.17 8.57 5.82
C VAL A 229 17.53 9.10 6.33
N LEU A 230 17.72 9.19 7.65
CA LEU A 230 18.96 9.69 8.24
C LEU A 230 20.18 8.85 7.86
N PHE A 231 20.01 7.56 7.54
CA PHE A 231 21.09 6.71 7.04
C PHE A 231 21.64 7.17 5.68
N LEU A 232 20.85 7.93 4.91
CA LEU A 232 21.27 8.43 3.60
C LEU A 232 21.92 9.82 3.68
N VAL A 233 21.72 10.56 4.76
CA VAL A 233 22.22 11.95 4.91
C VAL A 233 23.74 12.08 4.72
N PRO A 234 24.59 11.15 5.23
CA PRO A 234 26.03 11.21 4.99
C PRO A 234 26.43 11.12 3.50
N TYR A 235 25.59 10.47 2.69
CA TYR A 235 25.83 10.29 1.25
C TYR A 235 25.11 11.33 0.40
N ASN A 236 23.97 11.84 0.90
CA ASN A 236 23.15 12.83 0.23
C ASN A 236 22.45 13.74 1.26
N PRO A 237 23.03 14.92 1.60
CA PRO A 237 22.42 15.84 2.58
C PRO A 237 21.02 16.33 2.21
N TRP A 238 20.65 16.34 0.91
CA TRP A 238 19.33 16.74 0.45
C TRP A 238 18.22 15.79 0.94
N MET A 239 18.57 14.59 1.43
CA MET A 239 17.61 13.68 2.05
C MET A 239 16.91 14.28 3.29
N LEU A 240 17.50 15.32 3.92
CA LEU A 240 16.84 16.09 4.98
C LEU A 240 15.54 16.78 4.52
N LEU A 241 15.35 16.99 3.21
CA LEU A 241 14.10 17.52 2.67
C LEU A 241 12.88 16.65 3.04
N VAL A 242 13.07 15.34 3.15
CA VAL A 242 11.99 14.43 3.54
C VAL A 242 11.46 14.76 4.94
N LEU A 243 12.30 15.28 5.84
CA LEU A 243 11.92 15.65 7.20
C LEU A 243 11.00 16.89 7.24
N LEU A 244 10.90 17.66 6.15
CA LEU A 244 9.92 18.76 6.03
C LEU A 244 8.47 18.27 6.11
N LEU A 245 8.23 16.95 5.94
CA LEU A 245 6.90 16.35 6.11
C LEU A 245 6.56 16.02 7.57
N LEU A 246 7.46 16.18 8.54
CA LEU A 246 7.18 15.86 9.95
C LEU A 246 5.95 16.60 10.50
N PRO A 247 5.70 17.89 10.20
CA PRO A 247 4.47 18.56 10.61
C PRO A 247 3.20 17.89 10.03
N LEU A 248 3.28 17.40 8.76
CA LEU A 248 2.19 16.68 8.13
C LEU A 248 2.00 15.29 8.76
N ALA A 249 3.08 14.61 9.14
CA ALA A 249 3.06 13.32 9.83
C ALA A 249 2.48 13.41 11.24
N TRP A 250 2.62 14.57 11.89
CA TRP A 250 2.08 14.78 13.23
C TRP A 250 0.55 14.71 13.29
N ALA A 251 -0.16 15.18 12.27
CA ALA A 251 -1.62 15.21 12.24
C ALA A 251 -2.25 13.81 12.38
N PRO A 252 -1.90 12.79 11.54
CA PRO A 252 -2.41 11.42 11.72
C PRO A 252 -1.97 10.79 13.03
N VAL A 253 -0.72 11.03 13.49
CA VAL A 253 -0.22 10.50 14.77
C VAL A 253 -1.01 11.06 15.94
N ALA A 254 -1.19 12.38 16.01
CA ALA A 254 -1.95 13.02 17.09
C ALA A 254 -3.42 12.54 17.09
N THR A 255 -4.01 12.37 15.91
CA THR A 255 -5.38 11.83 15.80
C THR A 255 -5.46 10.41 16.33
N VAL A 256 -4.58 9.51 15.87
CA VAL A 256 -4.58 8.10 16.31
C VAL A 256 -4.37 7.98 17.81
N LEU A 257 -3.47 8.79 18.41
CA LEU A 257 -3.18 8.70 19.84
C LEU A 257 -4.30 9.24 20.74
N ARG A 258 -5.07 10.25 20.28
CA ARG A 258 -6.02 11.01 21.15
C ARG A 258 -7.48 10.63 20.92
N VAL A 259 -7.83 10.18 19.73
CA VAL A 259 -9.23 10.01 19.34
C VAL A 259 -9.90 8.84 20.09
N ARG A 260 -11.13 9.09 20.58
CA ARG A 260 -12.00 8.06 21.17
C ARG A 260 -13.05 7.57 20.17
N ASP A 261 -13.64 8.49 19.38
CA ASP A 261 -14.56 8.11 18.31
C ASP A 261 -13.79 7.62 17.07
N ARG A 262 -13.88 6.32 16.79
CA ARG A 262 -13.16 5.63 15.72
C ARG A 262 -13.49 6.12 14.30
N ARG A 263 -14.64 6.79 14.11
CA ARG A 263 -15.00 7.42 12.83
C ARG A 263 -14.01 8.51 12.42
N GLN A 264 -13.40 9.17 13.39
CA GLN A 264 -12.36 10.19 13.15
C GLN A 264 -11.05 9.60 12.60
N LEU A 265 -10.90 8.27 12.56
CA LEU A 265 -9.78 7.61 11.90
C LEU A 265 -9.96 7.50 10.37
N ILE A 266 -11.14 7.77 9.83
CA ILE A 266 -11.38 7.73 8.36
C ILE A 266 -10.46 8.71 7.61
N PRO A 267 -10.32 9.98 8.02
CA PRO A 267 -9.38 10.92 7.38
C PRO A 267 -7.92 10.51 7.50
N VAL A 268 -7.53 9.77 8.54
CA VAL A 268 -6.14 9.30 8.77
C VAL A 268 -5.64 8.46 7.60
N LEU A 269 -6.50 7.62 7.01
CA LEU A 269 -6.13 6.81 5.86
C LEU A 269 -5.68 7.68 4.67
N ARG A 270 -6.42 8.77 4.39
CA ARG A 270 -6.03 9.73 3.35
C ARG A 270 -4.74 10.47 3.73
N GLN A 271 -4.59 10.86 5.00
CA GLN A 271 -3.39 11.55 5.48
C GLN A 271 -2.14 10.66 5.31
N CYS A 272 -2.21 9.37 5.68
CA CYS A 272 -1.12 8.41 5.43
C CYS A 272 -0.83 8.25 3.93
N GLY A 273 -1.87 8.25 3.07
CA GLY A 273 -1.70 8.19 1.62
C GLY A 273 -0.93 9.40 1.08
N VAL A 274 -1.35 10.61 1.47
CA VAL A 274 -0.67 11.85 1.08
C VAL A 274 0.77 11.89 1.62
N LEU A 275 0.96 11.45 2.87
CA LEU A 275 2.28 11.37 3.51
C LEU A 275 3.23 10.45 2.74
N ASN A 276 2.75 9.28 2.31
CA ASN A 276 3.57 8.31 1.57
C ASN A 276 3.99 8.85 0.19
N VAL A 277 3.06 9.47 -0.54
CA VAL A 277 3.39 10.12 -1.82
C VAL A 277 4.33 11.30 -1.60
N GLY A 278 4.06 12.16 -0.61
CA GLY A 278 4.93 13.28 -0.27
C GLY A 278 6.35 12.81 0.07
N TRP A 279 6.47 11.74 0.85
CA TRP A 279 7.76 11.11 1.18
C TRP A 279 8.50 10.70 -0.10
N ALA A 280 7.84 9.97 -1.01
CA ALA A 280 8.43 9.52 -2.26
C ALA A 280 8.84 10.67 -3.19
N VAL A 281 8.02 11.72 -3.26
CA VAL A 281 8.30 12.91 -4.09
C VAL A 281 9.49 13.70 -3.54
N LEU A 282 9.57 13.95 -2.24
CA LEU A 282 10.71 14.66 -1.65
C LEU A 282 11.99 13.80 -1.69
N PHE A 283 11.86 12.48 -1.57
CA PHE A 283 12.96 11.55 -1.79
C PHE A 283 13.49 11.64 -3.23
N LEU A 284 12.62 11.64 -4.24
CA LEU A 284 12.99 11.85 -5.65
C LEU A 284 13.67 13.21 -5.84
N LEU A 285 13.11 14.27 -5.27
CA LEU A 285 13.70 15.61 -5.37
C LEU A 285 15.12 15.64 -4.77
N ALA A 286 15.33 15.01 -3.61
CA ALA A 286 16.64 14.90 -2.97
C ALA A 286 17.67 14.17 -3.85
N VAL A 287 17.25 13.12 -4.56
CA VAL A 287 18.09 12.40 -5.52
C VAL A 287 18.47 13.30 -6.70
N LEU A 288 17.49 14.03 -7.26
CA LEU A 288 17.74 14.93 -8.39
C LEU A 288 18.68 16.08 -8.01
N LEU A 289 18.48 16.71 -6.85
CA LEU A 289 19.34 17.82 -6.38
C LEU A 289 20.78 17.37 -6.16
N ARG A 290 21.02 16.12 -5.70
CA ARG A 290 22.37 15.58 -5.60
C ARG A 290 23.09 15.47 -6.94
N GLN A 291 22.35 15.18 -8.02
CA GLN A 291 22.93 15.01 -9.35
C GLN A 291 23.25 16.34 -10.05
N TRP A 292 22.67 17.43 -9.58
CA TRP A 292 22.83 18.78 -10.17
C TRP A 292 23.82 19.66 -9.40
N GLY A 293 24.23 19.28 -8.19
CA GLY A 293 25.21 19.92 -7.33
C GLY A 293 26.49 19.11 -7.18
#